data_ea48671fc10db45afd4f99fb77a8246b
#
_entry.id   ea48671fc10db45afd4f99fb77a8246b
#
_cell.length_a   1.000
_cell.length_b   1.000
_cell.length_c   1.000
_cell.angle_alpha   90.00
_cell.angle_beta   90.00
_cell.angle_gamma   90.00
#
_symmetry.space_group_name_H-M   'P 1'
#
loop_
_entity.id
_entity.type
_entity.pdbx_description
1 polymer ?
#
loop_
_entity_poly.entity_id
_entity_poly.type
_entity_poly.pdbx_seq_one_letter_code
_entity_poly.pdbx_strand_id
1 'polypeptide(L)'
;DDFDTDNGFCGKVQFCLGVRHPRIADTSASNGFESDNNGEGSATSPFTSCVFSNVTFVGPVGQDAAFSNTSDYITAGDMNPKNGSKLGQFQSAMQVRRNSHLNCFNSVAMGFPVGLIVENDKGSQTQTAASEGTLKIQNVYMAGMTVLGSDVNKSFEDGFCDNGDKNSIDKSKESFSSTYFKSIASNKYFDAIADLKLSQP
;
A
#
# COMPACT_ATOMS: atom_id res chain seq x y z
N ASP A 1 8.82 6.34 -0.48
CA ASP A 1 8.52 4.95 -0.84
C ASP A 1 9.81 4.17 -1.03
N ASP A 2 9.76 2.82 -0.93
CA ASP A 2 10.92 2.00 -1.31
C ASP A 2 11.01 1.90 -2.83
N PHE A 3 9.85 1.81 -3.48
CA PHE A 3 9.72 1.85 -4.93
C PHE A 3 8.57 2.77 -5.30
N ASP A 4 8.83 3.63 -6.29
CA ASP A 4 7.82 4.50 -6.89
C ASP A 4 7.82 4.28 -8.40
N THR A 5 6.65 3.97 -8.96
CA THR A 5 6.49 3.61 -10.36
C THR A 5 5.35 4.37 -11.01
N ASP A 6 5.66 5.03 -12.13
CA ASP A 6 4.69 5.84 -12.86
C ASP A 6 5.00 5.94 -14.36
N ASN A 7 4.22 6.76 -15.05
CA ASN A 7 4.47 7.22 -16.43
C ASN A 7 4.82 6.10 -17.43
N GLY A 8 4.10 4.97 -17.33
CA GLY A 8 4.22 3.88 -18.28
C GLY A 8 5.36 2.89 -17.98
N PHE A 9 5.94 2.92 -16.79
CA PHE A 9 6.92 1.92 -16.40
C PHE A 9 6.32 0.51 -16.44
N CYS A 10 6.93 -0.39 -17.22
CA CYS A 10 6.50 -1.77 -17.43
C CYS A 10 7.60 -2.81 -17.10
N GLY A 11 8.57 -2.40 -16.30
CA GLY A 11 9.67 -3.25 -15.87
C GLY A 11 9.28 -4.35 -14.90
N LYS A 12 10.25 -5.20 -14.56
CA LYS A 12 10.10 -6.28 -13.57
C LYS A 12 11.05 -6.03 -12.40
N VAL A 13 10.51 -6.07 -11.19
CA VAL A 13 11.25 -5.92 -9.94
C VAL A 13 11.13 -7.23 -9.17
N GLN A 14 12.27 -7.89 -8.93
CA GLN A 14 12.26 -9.23 -8.33
C GLN A 14 13.33 -9.38 -7.26
N PHE A 15 13.02 -10.24 -6.27
CA PHE A 15 13.97 -10.62 -5.21
C PHE A 15 14.53 -9.43 -4.43
N CYS A 16 13.67 -8.45 -4.14
CA CYS A 16 14.04 -7.25 -3.41
C CYS A 16 13.56 -7.32 -1.97
N LEU A 17 14.30 -6.66 -1.10
CA LEU A 17 13.96 -6.45 0.30
C LEU A 17 13.89 -4.95 0.57
N GLY A 18 12.72 -4.45 0.95
CA GLY A 18 12.51 -3.12 1.49
C GLY A 18 12.38 -3.18 3.00
N VAL A 19 13.16 -2.39 3.73
CA VAL A 19 13.14 -2.34 5.20
C VAL A 19 13.01 -0.90 5.64
N ARG A 20 11.86 -0.56 6.21
CA ARG A 20 11.57 0.79 6.68
C ARG A 20 12.18 1.07 8.05
N HIS A 21 13.02 2.09 8.12
CA HIS A 21 13.48 2.58 9.42
C HIS A 21 12.31 3.21 10.19
N PRO A 22 12.03 2.81 11.45
CA PRO A 22 10.80 3.21 12.16
C PRO A 22 10.72 4.71 12.52
N ARG A 23 11.80 5.46 12.33
CA ARG A 23 11.89 6.90 12.66
C ARG A 23 12.21 7.79 11.46
N ILE A 24 12.19 7.24 10.25
CA ILE A 24 12.49 8.00 9.04
C ILE A 24 11.37 7.77 8.03
N ALA A 25 10.58 8.79 7.80
CA ALA A 25 9.49 8.75 6.83
C ALA A 25 9.56 9.96 5.91
N ASP A 26 9.04 9.79 4.71
CA ASP A 26 8.88 10.88 3.75
C ASP A 26 7.76 11.83 4.21
N THR A 27 7.87 13.11 3.85
CA THR A 27 6.86 14.12 4.16
C THR A 27 5.54 13.91 3.43
N SER A 28 5.57 13.25 2.30
CA SER A 28 4.39 12.98 1.47
C SER A 28 3.69 11.69 1.85
N ALA A 29 4.39 10.72 2.29
CA ALA A 29 4.02 9.42 2.85
C ALA A 29 5.10 8.37 2.54
N SER A 30 5.12 7.28 3.30
CA SER A 30 6.09 6.19 3.09
C SER A 30 5.37 4.88 2.91
N ASN A 31 5.50 4.32 1.71
CA ASN A 31 4.96 3.02 1.32
C ASN A 31 6.10 2.03 0.99
N GLY A 32 5.81 0.76 0.93
CA GLY A 32 6.71 -0.22 0.35
C GLY A 32 6.81 0.03 -1.16
N PHE A 33 5.69 0.03 -1.88
CA PHE A 33 5.63 0.64 -3.20
C PHE A 33 4.44 1.60 -3.35
N GLU A 34 4.61 2.62 -4.19
CA GLU A 34 3.55 3.44 -4.75
C GLU A 34 3.52 3.25 -6.27
N SER A 35 2.33 3.19 -6.88
CA SER A 35 2.21 3.05 -8.33
C SER A 35 1.06 3.87 -8.89
N ASP A 36 1.40 4.78 -9.78
CA ASP A 36 0.49 5.64 -10.53
C ASP A 36 0.59 5.33 -12.03
N ASN A 37 -0.48 5.52 -12.82
CA ASN A 37 -0.28 5.60 -14.26
C ASN A 37 0.35 6.94 -14.65
N ASN A 38 -0.19 8.01 -14.09
CA ASN A 38 0.37 9.36 -14.11
C ASN A 38 -0.36 10.23 -13.08
N GLY A 39 0.12 11.45 -12.84
CA GLY A 39 -0.45 12.35 -11.85
C GLY A 39 -1.94 12.67 -12.01
N GLU A 40 -2.48 12.55 -13.22
CA GLU A 40 -3.89 12.81 -13.53
C GLU A 40 -4.77 11.54 -13.51
N GLY A 41 -4.19 10.36 -13.38
CA GLY A 41 -4.92 9.08 -13.45
C GLY A 41 -5.56 8.83 -14.82
N SER A 42 -4.99 9.38 -15.86
CA SER A 42 -5.51 9.24 -17.22
C SER A 42 -5.23 7.85 -17.81
N ALA A 43 -5.91 7.53 -18.91
CA ALA A 43 -5.69 6.29 -19.67
C ALA A 43 -4.56 6.43 -20.70
N THR A 44 -3.57 7.28 -20.43
CA THR A 44 -2.42 7.46 -21.33
C THR A 44 -1.60 6.17 -21.40
N SER A 45 -1.33 5.75 -22.62
CA SER A 45 -0.53 4.56 -22.93
C SER A 45 0.93 4.95 -23.25
N PRO A 46 1.92 4.11 -22.89
CA PRO A 46 1.75 2.83 -22.22
C PRO A 46 1.32 2.97 -20.76
N PHE A 47 0.46 2.08 -20.29
CA PHE A 47 0.10 2.04 -18.88
C PHE A 47 1.29 1.63 -18.02
N THR A 48 1.38 2.20 -16.82
CA THR A 48 2.23 1.66 -15.77
C THR A 48 1.70 0.27 -15.42
N SER A 49 2.48 -0.74 -15.79
CA SER A 49 2.09 -2.15 -15.70
C SER A 49 3.27 -3.03 -15.23
N CYS A 50 4.09 -2.47 -14.35
CA CYS A 50 5.24 -3.17 -13.79
C CYS A 50 4.81 -4.43 -13.02
N VAL A 51 5.75 -5.35 -12.89
CA VAL A 51 5.57 -6.60 -12.16
C VAL A 51 6.55 -6.66 -11.00
N PHE A 52 6.03 -6.67 -9.78
CA PHE A 52 6.78 -7.04 -8.59
C PHE A 52 6.61 -8.53 -8.33
N SER A 53 7.68 -9.23 -7.98
CA SER A 53 7.61 -10.65 -7.63
C SER A 53 8.71 -11.05 -6.65
N ASN A 54 8.37 -11.89 -5.68
CA ASN A 54 9.31 -12.35 -4.66
C ASN A 54 9.98 -11.18 -3.92
N VAL A 55 9.19 -10.18 -3.57
CA VAL A 55 9.64 -9.03 -2.79
C VAL A 55 9.21 -9.20 -1.34
N THR A 56 9.99 -8.65 -0.44
CA THR A 56 9.66 -8.60 1.00
C THR A 56 9.70 -7.15 1.46
N PHE A 57 8.61 -6.70 2.06
CA PHE A 57 8.51 -5.38 2.68
C PHE A 57 8.38 -5.52 4.19
N VAL A 58 9.33 -4.91 4.91
CA VAL A 58 9.33 -4.86 6.37
C VAL A 58 9.04 -3.42 6.80
N GLY A 59 7.85 -3.22 7.31
CA GLY A 59 7.38 -1.93 7.81
C GLY A 59 7.95 -1.58 9.19
N PRO A 60 7.63 -0.40 9.71
CA PRO A 60 8.22 0.11 10.94
C PRO A 60 7.97 -0.77 12.17
N VAL A 61 6.78 -1.41 12.30
CA VAL A 61 6.48 -2.33 13.41
C VAL A 61 7.37 -3.59 13.36
N GLY A 62 7.77 -4.02 12.16
CA GLY A 62 8.68 -5.15 12.00
C GLY A 62 10.09 -4.86 12.49
N GLN A 63 10.46 -3.59 12.66
CA GLN A 63 11.75 -3.14 13.19
C GLN A 63 11.67 -2.72 14.66
N ASP A 64 10.54 -2.15 15.06
CA ASP A 64 10.32 -1.66 16.42
C ASP A 64 8.88 -1.99 16.84
N ALA A 65 8.71 -2.98 17.70
CA ALA A 65 7.40 -3.40 18.19
C ALA A 65 6.68 -2.31 19.01
N ALA A 66 7.41 -1.32 19.51
CA ALA A 66 6.85 -0.16 20.23
C ALA A 66 6.52 1.01 19.30
N PHE A 67 6.66 0.83 17.98
CA PHE A 67 6.37 1.87 16.99
C PHE A 67 4.96 2.43 17.15
N SER A 68 4.87 3.75 17.13
CA SER A 68 3.60 4.47 17.05
C SER A 68 3.64 5.45 15.89
N ASN A 69 2.70 5.32 14.96
CA ASN A 69 2.67 6.14 13.74
C ASN A 69 2.18 7.56 14.05
N THR A 70 3.10 8.43 14.38
CA THR A 70 2.84 9.85 14.71
C THR A 70 3.65 10.77 13.81
N SER A 71 3.27 12.04 13.79
CA SER A 71 4.02 13.09 13.06
C SER A 71 5.45 13.29 13.59
N ASP A 72 5.75 12.80 14.79
CA ASP A 72 7.07 12.96 15.43
C ASP A 72 8.18 12.14 14.75
N TYR A 73 7.82 11.19 13.93
CA TYR A 73 8.77 10.41 13.12
C TYR A 73 9.29 11.14 11.87
N ILE A 74 8.89 12.36 11.66
CA ILE A 74 9.43 13.16 10.57
C ILE A 74 10.74 13.78 11.06
N THR A 75 11.80 13.40 10.38
CA THR A 75 13.12 13.94 10.70
C THR A 75 13.24 15.40 10.35
N ALA A 76 13.73 16.14 11.33
CA ALA A 76 14.48 17.37 11.23
C ALA A 76 13.89 18.55 10.45
N GLY A 77 13.84 19.63 11.10
CA GLY A 77 13.56 20.91 10.50
C GLY A 77 12.06 21.13 10.34
N ASP A 78 11.69 21.80 9.37
CA ASP A 78 10.37 22.27 9.03
C ASP A 78 9.45 21.21 8.37
N MET A 79 9.80 19.97 8.53
CA MET A 79 9.11 18.86 7.91
C MET A 79 7.78 18.60 8.56
N ASN A 80 6.86 19.48 8.25
CA ASN A 80 5.49 19.30 8.64
C ASN A 80 4.79 18.37 7.65
N PRO A 81 4.04 17.34 8.11
CA PRO A 81 3.29 16.47 7.21
C PRO A 81 2.24 17.27 6.45
N LYS A 82 2.59 17.71 5.27
CA LYS A 82 1.68 18.46 4.38
C LYS A 82 0.63 17.58 3.72
N ASN A 83 0.73 16.26 3.88
CA ASN A 83 -0.24 15.32 3.32
C ASN A 83 -1.58 15.31 4.07
N GLY A 84 -1.70 16.05 5.16
CA GLY A 84 -2.92 16.10 5.99
C GLY A 84 -3.20 14.82 6.77
N SER A 85 -2.26 13.89 6.86
CA SER A 85 -2.38 12.72 7.72
C SER A 85 -2.29 13.15 9.18
N LYS A 86 -3.22 12.67 9.99
CA LYS A 86 -3.19 12.84 11.44
C LYS A 86 -2.49 11.68 12.14
N LEU A 87 -2.10 10.66 11.40
CA LEU A 87 -1.68 9.37 11.92
C LEU A 87 -0.20 9.08 11.62
N GLY A 88 0.54 10.09 11.16
CA GLY A 88 1.96 9.99 10.84
C GLY A 88 2.23 9.83 9.35
N GLN A 89 3.48 9.53 9.01
CA GLN A 89 3.97 9.55 7.63
C GLN A 89 4.14 8.15 7.02
N PHE A 90 4.12 7.10 7.82
CA PHE A 90 4.10 5.74 7.30
C PHE A 90 2.67 5.38 6.88
N GLN A 91 2.52 4.84 5.68
CA GLN A 91 1.20 4.49 5.16
C GLN A 91 1.08 2.98 4.93
N SER A 92 1.34 2.53 3.73
CA SER A 92 1.00 1.17 3.33
C SER A 92 2.20 0.36 2.88
N ALA A 93 2.05 -0.96 2.93
CA ALA A 93 2.99 -1.82 2.24
C ALA A 93 2.86 -1.67 0.72
N MET A 94 1.64 -1.50 0.22
CA MET A 94 1.34 -1.46 -1.21
C MET A 94 0.27 -0.40 -1.49
N GLN A 95 0.60 0.63 -2.26
CA GLN A 95 -0.34 1.62 -2.76
C GLN A 95 -0.40 1.59 -4.28
N VAL A 96 -1.58 1.38 -4.83
CA VAL A 96 -1.86 1.43 -6.26
C VAL A 96 -3.00 2.37 -6.51
N ARG A 97 -2.80 3.36 -7.37
CA ARG A 97 -3.76 4.42 -7.59
C ARG A 97 -3.66 4.98 -9.01
N ARG A 98 -4.53 5.93 -9.34
CA ARG A 98 -4.45 6.74 -10.55
C ARG A 98 -4.28 5.90 -11.81
N ASN A 99 -5.12 4.85 -11.93
CA ASN A 99 -5.18 4.00 -13.11
C ASN A 99 -3.92 3.18 -13.40
N SER A 100 -3.11 2.87 -12.39
CA SER A 100 -2.01 1.92 -12.54
C SER A 100 -2.52 0.49 -12.72
N HIS A 101 -1.84 -0.28 -13.56
CA HIS A 101 -2.07 -1.70 -13.81
C HIS A 101 -0.92 -2.56 -13.24
N LEU A 102 -0.32 -2.11 -12.13
CA LEU A 102 0.74 -2.85 -11.44
C LEU A 102 0.28 -4.26 -11.09
N ASN A 103 1.21 -5.20 -11.15
CA ASN A 103 1.00 -6.58 -10.70
C ASN A 103 2.03 -6.94 -9.63
N CYS A 104 1.58 -7.60 -8.55
CA CYS A 104 2.46 -8.09 -7.49
C CYS A 104 2.17 -9.56 -7.19
N PHE A 105 3.23 -10.39 -7.19
CA PHE A 105 3.12 -11.82 -7.02
C PHE A 105 4.12 -12.36 -5.98
N ASN A 106 3.77 -13.48 -5.32
CA ASN A 106 4.70 -14.27 -4.51
C ASN A 106 5.48 -13.44 -3.49
N SER A 107 4.82 -12.55 -2.79
CA SER A 107 5.48 -11.53 -1.98
C SER A 107 4.99 -11.53 -0.54
N VAL A 108 5.79 -10.94 0.34
CA VAL A 108 5.46 -10.82 1.76
C VAL A 108 5.56 -9.36 2.18
N ALA A 109 4.60 -8.90 2.98
CA ALA A 109 4.65 -7.59 3.62
C ALA A 109 4.26 -7.70 5.10
N MET A 110 4.94 -6.96 5.96
CA MET A 110 4.67 -7.02 7.39
C MET A 110 4.87 -5.68 8.09
N GLY A 111 4.06 -5.42 9.11
CA GLY A 111 4.27 -4.35 10.07
C GLY A 111 4.12 -2.92 9.52
N PHE A 112 3.27 -2.71 8.53
CA PHE A 112 2.84 -1.39 8.08
C PHE A 112 1.53 -0.96 8.75
N PRO A 113 1.22 0.33 8.80
CA PRO A 113 -0.10 0.78 9.22
C PRO A 113 -1.23 0.21 8.36
N VAL A 114 -1.07 0.24 7.03
CA VAL A 114 -2.02 -0.33 6.07
C VAL A 114 -1.32 -1.39 5.21
N GLY A 115 -2.00 -2.49 4.94
CA GLY A 115 -1.47 -3.50 4.03
C GLY A 115 -1.57 -3.08 2.57
N LEU A 116 -2.79 -2.91 2.07
CA LEU A 116 -3.06 -2.59 0.67
C LEU A 116 -3.95 -1.36 0.54
N ILE A 117 -3.58 -0.46 -0.35
CA ILE A 117 -4.42 0.65 -0.82
C ILE A 117 -4.59 0.52 -2.33
N VAL A 118 -5.83 0.31 -2.78
CA VAL A 118 -6.24 0.43 -4.17
C VAL A 118 -7.27 1.55 -4.22
N GLU A 119 -6.84 2.75 -4.61
CA GLU A 119 -7.70 3.92 -4.50
C GLU A 119 -8.10 4.53 -5.85
N ASN A 120 -9.28 5.14 -5.84
CA ASN A 120 -9.85 5.86 -6.98
C ASN A 120 -9.77 7.40 -6.77
N ASP A 121 -8.63 7.92 -6.35
CA ASP A 121 -8.45 9.36 -6.08
C ASP A 121 -8.58 10.23 -7.33
N LYS A 122 -8.40 9.64 -8.51
CA LYS A 122 -8.56 10.24 -9.84
C LYS A 122 -9.50 9.41 -10.72
N GLY A 123 -10.74 9.20 -10.25
CA GLY A 123 -11.73 8.36 -10.94
C GLY A 123 -11.76 6.91 -10.43
N SER A 124 -12.53 6.05 -11.10
CA SER A 124 -12.80 4.68 -10.68
C SER A 124 -11.91 3.62 -11.35
N GLN A 125 -10.90 4.02 -12.11
CA GLN A 125 -10.18 3.12 -13.02
C GLN A 125 -9.30 2.12 -12.27
N THR A 126 -8.68 2.49 -11.15
CA THR A 126 -7.75 1.61 -10.43
C THR A 126 -8.47 0.40 -9.84
N GLN A 127 -9.60 0.61 -9.18
CA GLN A 127 -10.42 -0.48 -8.65
C GLN A 127 -11.07 -1.30 -9.77
N THR A 128 -11.43 -0.64 -10.87
CA THR A 128 -11.90 -1.33 -12.08
C THR A 128 -10.82 -2.25 -12.64
N ALA A 129 -9.58 -1.78 -12.77
CA ALA A 129 -8.45 -2.58 -13.22
C ALA A 129 -8.21 -3.83 -12.33
N ALA A 130 -8.38 -3.68 -11.01
CA ALA A 130 -8.31 -4.80 -10.09
C ALA A 130 -9.47 -5.79 -10.29
N SER A 131 -10.69 -5.31 -10.47
CA SER A 131 -11.88 -6.14 -10.68
C SER A 131 -11.83 -6.90 -12.01
N GLU A 132 -11.31 -6.28 -13.06
CA GLU A 132 -11.15 -6.86 -14.40
C GLU A 132 -9.89 -7.73 -14.53
N GLY A 133 -9.01 -7.71 -13.54
CA GLY A 133 -7.80 -8.54 -13.50
C GLY A 133 -6.65 -8.02 -14.37
N THR A 134 -6.63 -6.76 -14.73
CA THR A 134 -5.47 -6.09 -15.34
C THR A 134 -4.47 -5.62 -14.28
N LEU A 135 -4.92 -5.35 -13.05
CA LEU A 135 -4.14 -5.19 -11.83
C LEU A 135 -4.30 -6.46 -10.99
N LYS A 136 -3.18 -7.05 -10.55
CA LYS A 136 -3.20 -8.30 -9.79
C LYS A 136 -2.31 -8.26 -8.57
N ILE A 137 -2.87 -8.59 -7.41
CA ILE A 137 -2.13 -8.82 -6.16
C ILE A 137 -2.40 -10.26 -5.75
N GLN A 138 -1.51 -11.19 -6.09
CA GLN A 138 -1.77 -12.63 -5.96
C GLN A 138 -0.61 -13.36 -5.28
N ASN A 139 -0.95 -14.35 -4.46
CA ASN A 139 0.00 -15.10 -3.66
C ASN A 139 0.87 -14.16 -2.80
N VAL A 140 0.20 -13.21 -2.15
CA VAL A 140 0.82 -12.22 -1.27
C VAL A 140 0.40 -12.51 0.17
N TYR A 141 1.37 -12.53 1.06
CA TYR A 141 1.14 -12.72 2.49
C TYR A 141 1.38 -11.41 3.21
N MET A 142 0.40 -10.98 4.00
CA MET A 142 0.50 -9.77 4.82
C MET A 142 0.32 -10.11 6.29
N ALA A 143 1.08 -9.46 7.17
CA ALA A 143 1.02 -9.73 8.60
C ALA A 143 1.27 -8.49 9.46
N GLY A 144 0.56 -8.42 10.60
CA GLY A 144 0.79 -7.38 11.61
C GLY A 144 0.53 -5.96 11.12
N MET A 145 -0.44 -5.76 10.24
CA MET A 145 -0.91 -4.45 9.81
C MET A 145 -1.88 -3.87 10.85
N THR A 146 -1.94 -2.55 10.98
CA THR A 146 -3.00 -1.93 11.80
C THR A 146 -4.36 -2.17 11.14
N VAL A 147 -4.44 -2.01 9.81
CA VAL A 147 -5.58 -2.42 8.99
C VAL A 147 -5.10 -3.13 7.73
N LEU A 148 -5.84 -4.14 7.28
CA LEU A 148 -5.47 -4.88 6.07
C LEU A 148 -5.54 -4.00 4.83
N GLY A 149 -6.58 -3.21 4.69
CA GLY A 149 -6.76 -2.36 3.52
C GLY A 149 -7.48 -1.06 3.82
N SER A 150 -7.30 -0.10 2.93
CA SER A 150 -8.02 1.16 2.93
C SER A 150 -8.16 1.65 1.49
N ASP A 151 -9.23 2.39 1.20
CA ASP A 151 -9.45 2.99 -0.13
C ASP A 151 -8.97 4.44 -0.19
N VAL A 152 -8.33 4.92 0.87
CA VAL A 152 -7.85 6.30 0.97
C VAL A 152 -6.45 6.36 1.58
N ASN A 153 -5.59 7.17 0.98
CA ASN A 153 -4.20 7.31 1.40
C ASN A 153 -3.98 8.10 2.70
N LYS A 154 -5.03 8.62 3.32
CA LYS A 154 -4.94 9.44 4.53
C LYS A 154 -5.76 8.87 5.70
N SER A 155 -6.27 7.66 5.55
CA SER A 155 -7.02 6.96 6.58
C SER A 155 -6.36 5.62 6.87
N PHE A 156 -6.10 5.36 8.15
CA PHE A 156 -5.62 4.07 8.63
C PHE A 156 -6.77 3.22 9.18
N GLU A 157 -7.98 3.64 8.93
CA GLU A 157 -9.16 2.88 9.27
C GLU A 157 -9.69 2.21 8.01
N ASP A 158 -10.00 0.93 8.11
CA ASP A 158 -10.71 0.24 7.05
C ASP A 158 -12.06 0.94 6.82
N GLY A 159 -12.34 1.29 5.58
CA GLY A 159 -13.54 2.01 5.22
C GLY A 159 -13.69 2.12 3.71
N PHE A 160 -14.93 1.96 3.27
CA PHE A 160 -15.26 2.09 1.86
C PHE A 160 -15.35 3.56 1.45
N CYS A 161 -14.67 3.91 0.36
CA CYS A 161 -14.70 5.23 -0.22
C CYS A 161 -15.13 5.12 -1.69
N ASP A 162 -16.36 5.54 -1.98
CA ASP A 162 -16.87 5.47 -3.34
C ASP A 162 -16.26 6.58 -4.21
N ASN A 163 -15.83 6.21 -5.43
CA ASN A 163 -15.26 7.12 -6.43
C ASN A 163 -14.12 8.04 -5.93
N GLY A 164 -13.33 7.59 -4.94
CA GLY A 164 -12.22 8.36 -4.43
C GLY A 164 -12.59 9.56 -3.55
N ASP A 165 -13.87 9.71 -3.20
CA ASP A 165 -14.29 10.78 -2.28
C ASP A 165 -13.87 10.48 -0.84
N LYS A 166 -12.75 11.07 -0.46
CA LYS A 166 -12.15 10.93 0.87
C LYS A 166 -12.99 11.52 2.02
N ASN A 167 -14.06 12.25 1.70
CA ASN A 167 -14.98 12.80 2.69
C ASN A 167 -16.23 11.92 2.89
N SER A 168 -16.44 10.96 1.99
CA SER A 168 -17.61 10.07 1.99
C SER A 168 -17.24 8.64 2.40
N ILE A 169 -16.34 8.47 3.38
CA ILE A 169 -15.91 7.16 3.85
C ILE A 169 -17.01 6.53 4.69
N ASP A 170 -17.54 5.41 4.22
CA ASP A 170 -18.46 4.58 4.98
C ASP A 170 -17.69 3.53 5.80
N LYS A 171 -17.41 3.85 7.05
CA LYS A 171 -16.68 2.96 7.98
C LYS A 171 -17.46 1.75 8.44
N SER A 172 -18.74 1.66 8.10
CA SER A 172 -19.55 0.46 8.38
C SER A 172 -19.30 -0.65 7.36
N LYS A 173 -18.62 -0.36 6.29
CA LYS A 173 -18.26 -1.30 5.22
C LYS A 173 -16.77 -1.55 5.19
N GLU A 174 -16.41 -2.76 4.85
CA GLU A 174 -15.05 -3.11 4.54
C GLU A 174 -14.60 -2.38 3.26
N SER A 175 -13.35 -1.93 3.20
CA SER A 175 -12.79 -1.29 2.02
C SER A 175 -12.81 -2.21 0.80
N PHE A 176 -12.85 -1.64 -0.41
CA PHE A 176 -12.62 -2.40 -1.63
C PHE A 176 -11.27 -3.14 -1.56
N SER A 177 -10.24 -2.47 -1.09
CA SER A 177 -8.88 -3.02 -0.99
C SER A 177 -8.84 -4.29 -0.13
N SER A 178 -9.45 -4.27 1.06
CA SER A 178 -9.55 -5.46 1.92
C SER A 178 -10.37 -6.57 1.28
N THR A 179 -11.54 -6.25 0.73
CA THR A 179 -12.41 -7.22 0.06
C THR A 179 -11.71 -7.86 -1.13
N TYR A 180 -11.06 -7.04 -1.96
CA TYR A 180 -10.29 -7.51 -3.11
C TYR A 180 -9.17 -8.46 -2.68
N PHE A 181 -8.35 -8.06 -1.70
CA PHE A 181 -7.26 -8.90 -1.20
C PHE A 181 -7.74 -10.27 -0.72
N LYS A 182 -8.81 -10.28 0.08
CA LYS A 182 -9.41 -11.51 0.66
C LYS A 182 -10.10 -12.38 -0.38
N SER A 183 -10.61 -11.81 -1.45
CA SER A 183 -11.29 -12.57 -2.52
C SER A 183 -10.34 -13.50 -3.30
N ILE A 184 -9.05 -13.26 -3.21
CA ILE A 184 -8.02 -14.02 -3.92
C ILE A 184 -7.50 -15.14 -3.02
N ALA A 185 -7.89 -16.38 -3.28
CA ALA A 185 -7.64 -17.53 -2.41
C ALA A 185 -6.17 -17.80 -2.09
N SER A 186 -5.25 -17.36 -2.97
CA SER A 186 -3.80 -17.50 -2.75
C SER A 186 -3.20 -16.43 -1.82
N ASN A 187 -3.93 -15.37 -1.50
CA ASN A 187 -3.50 -14.37 -0.55
C ASN A 187 -3.76 -14.82 0.89
N LYS A 188 -2.92 -14.38 1.81
CA LYS A 188 -3.07 -14.67 3.24
C LYS A 188 -2.87 -13.39 4.06
N TYR A 189 -3.70 -13.23 5.08
CA TYR A 189 -3.52 -12.21 6.09
C TYR A 189 -3.38 -12.84 7.47
N PHE A 190 -2.46 -12.34 8.26
CA PHE A 190 -2.19 -12.77 9.64
C PHE A 190 -2.21 -11.56 10.57
N ASP A 191 -2.86 -11.68 11.71
CA ASP A 191 -2.95 -10.58 12.68
C ASP A 191 -1.60 -10.24 13.30
N ALA A 192 -0.73 -11.23 13.48
CA ALA A 192 0.60 -11.02 14.04
C ALA A 192 1.71 -11.42 13.05
N ILE A 193 2.81 -10.66 13.06
CA ILE A 193 4.00 -10.96 12.23
C ILE A 193 4.56 -12.36 12.52
N ALA A 194 4.50 -12.79 13.78
CA ALA A 194 4.98 -14.12 14.19
C ALA A 194 4.22 -15.27 13.50
N ASP A 195 2.99 -15.05 13.05
CA ASP A 195 2.18 -16.08 12.40
C ASP A 195 2.65 -16.38 10.96
N LEU A 196 3.47 -15.53 10.37
CA LEU A 196 4.15 -15.84 9.11
C LEU A 196 5.09 -17.03 9.22
N LYS A 197 5.53 -17.38 10.45
CA LYS A 197 6.45 -18.50 10.72
C LYS A 197 7.68 -18.47 9.80
N LEU A 198 8.21 -17.29 9.55
CA LEU A 198 9.46 -17.16 8.84
C LEU A 198 10.52 -17.87 9.67
N SER A 199 11.04 -18.98 9.16
CA SER A 199 12.08 -19.76 9.85
C SER A 199 13.31 -18.89 10.04
N GLN A 200 13.85 -18.88 11.24
CA GLN A 200 15.23 -18.42 11.43
C GLN A 200 16.15 -19.43 10.75
N PRO A 201 17.22 -18.98 10.09
CA PRO A 201 18.20 -19.88 9.50
C PRO A 201 18.92 -20.72 10.53
#